data_ad1f9c187f3a6f61b94b6b8cec83597b
#
_entry.id   ad1f9c187f3a6f61b94b6b8cec83597b
#
_cell.length_a   1.000
_cell.length_b   1.000
_cell.length_c   1.000
_cell.angle_alpha   90.00
_cell.angle_beta   90.00
_cell.angle_gamma   90.00
#
_symmetry.space_group_name_H-M   'P 1'
#
loop_
_entity.id
_entity.type
_entity.pdbx_description
1 polymer ?
#
loop_
_entity_poly.entity_id
_entity_poly.type
_entity_poly.pdbx_seq_one_letter_code
_entity_poly.pdbx_strand_id
1 'polypeptide(L)'
;MMSGYNVSSRKCPECKCTDILFDPESGELFCSKCGVVLYDADVDDGPDWRSFDVNQYMSRARATIPLDPVKVNTFRKIGRDGRGNKIHPSNMHLMLQLRRLQTRSRFSDGKGRNLSQASSVLERLSSRLHLSSIVREEANQMYRKALERDLIRGRSIEAIAGACLYAACRMTSTPRTLVEVSENCSVAPRELARGYRLVHDELGLEMPNPDPRKQVPRIGKR
;
A
#
# COMPACT_ATOMS: atom_id res chain seq x y z
N MET A 1 -7.13 30.11 -9.68
CA MET A 1 -8.55 30.40 -9.47
C MET A 1 -8.99 29.47 -8.36
N MET A 2 -9.17 30.03 -7.16
CA MET A 2 -9.52 29.32 -5.95
C MET A 2 -10.94 28.78 -6.05
N SER A 3 -11.08 27.47 -6.02
CA SER A 3 -12.39 26.82 -5.97
C SER A 3 -12.98 27.05 -4.58
N GLY A 4 -14.05 27.88 -4.52
CA GLY A 4 -14.67 28.33 -3.28
C GLY A 4 -15.09 27.16 -2.39
N TYR A 5 -14.45 27.05 -1.26
CA TYR A 5 -14.95 26.26 -0.14
C TYR A 5 -16.23 26.91 0.37
N ASN A 6 -17.31 26.18 0.31
CA ASN A 6 -18.62 26.65 0.75
C ASN A 6 -18.65 26.67 2.30
N VAL A 7 -18.20 27.76 2.88
CA VAL A 7 -18.08 28.01 4.34
C VAL A 7 -19.43 28.29 4.99
N SER A 8 -20.48 28.53 4.20
CA SER A 8 -21.72 29.19 4.63
C SER A 8 -22.72 28.35 5.43
N SER A 9 -22.37 27.11 5.86
CA SER A 9 -23.34 26.31 6.65
C SER A 9 -22.80 25.66 7.93
N ARG A 10 -21.59 25.98 8.35
CA ARG A 10 -21.02 25.43 9.57
C ARG A 10 -21.13 26.41 10.74
N LYS A 11 -21.68 25.94 11.84
CA LYS A 11 -21.70 26.66 13.11
C LYS A 11 -20.58 26.14 13.99
N CYS A 12 -19.90 27.02 14.69
CA CYS A 12 -18.89 26.59 15.67
C CYS A 12 -19.54 25.68 16.73
N PRO A 13 -18.95 24.52 17.06
CA PRO A 13 -19.52 23.59 18.03
C PRO A 13 -19.54 24.16 19.44
N GLU A 14 -18.60 25.04 19.80
CA GLU A 14 -18.51 25.63 21.14
C GLU A 14 -19.34 26.87 21.32
N CYS A 15 -19.13 27.90 20.51
CA CYS A 15 -19.84 29.20 20.70
C CYS A 15 -21.04 29.39 19.78
N LYS A 16 -21.34 28.44 18.89
CA LYS A 16 -22.43 28.47 17.90
C LYS A 16 -22.39 29.67 16.95
N CYS A 17 -21.26 30.35 16.88
CA CYS A 17 -21.05 31.47 15.96
C CYS A 17 -20.97 30.95 14.52
N THR A 18 -21.46 31.76 13.57
CA THR A 18 -21.39 31.44 12.13
C THR A 18 -20.22 32.11 11.43
N ASP A 19 -19.46 32.94 12.17
CA ASP A 19 -18.34 33.69 11.64
C ASP A 19 -17.06 32.84 11.72
N ILE A 20 -16.73 32.18 10.61
CA ILE A 20 -15.60 31.28 10.47
C ILE A 20 -14.62 31.90 9.49
N LEU A 21 -13.38 32.07 9.91
CA LEU A 21 -12.28 32.60 9.11
C LEU A 21 -11.38 31.47 8.60
N PHE A 22 -10.85 31.68 7.41
CA PHE A 22 -9.86 30.80 6.81
C PHE A 22 -8.51 31.51 6.82
N ASP A 23 -7.52 30.89 7.41
CA ASP A 23 -6.13 31.33 7.35
C ASP A 23 -5.43 30.66 6.13
N PRO A 24 -5.00 31.46 5.14
CA PRO A 24 -4.34 30.94 3.96
C PRO A 24 -2.90 30.47 4.22
N GLU A 25 -2.24 30.90 5.31
CA GLU A 25 -0.87 30.51 5.63
C GLU A 25 -0.82 29.15 6.33
N SER A 26 -1.70 28.91 7.29
CA SER A 26 -1.81 27.62 7.99
C SER A 26 -2.78 26.66 7.30
N GLY A 27 -3.68 27.19 6.45
CA GLY A 27 -4.73 26.43 5.80
C GLY A 27 -5.86 26.01 6.74
N GLU A 28 -5.93 26.56 7.93
CA GLU A 28 -6.88 26.21 8.98
C GLU A 28 -8.17 27.04 8.89
N LEU A 29 -9.28 26.41 9.26
CA LEU A 29 -10.55 27.10 9.48
C LEU A 29 -10.75 27.27 10.97
N PHE A 30 -10.82 28.50 11.45
CA PHE A 30 -11.04 28.81 12.86
C PHE A 30 -12.21 29.76 13.11
N CYS A 31 -12.80 29.69 14.29
CA CYS A 31 -13.86 30.55 14.70
C CYS A 31 -13.29 31.91 15.14
N SER A 32 -13.78 33.03 14.56
CA SER A 32 -13.36 34.40 14.93
C SER A 32 -13.62 34.76 16.39
N LYS A 33 -14.61 34.12 17.03
CA LYS A 33 -15.09 34.49 18.36
C LYS A 33 -14.41 33.68 19.50
N CYS A 34 -14.17 32.40 19.32
CA CYS A 34 -13.58 31.53 20.35
C CYS A 34 -12.23 30.93 19.98
N GLY A 35 -11.76 31.14 18.76
CA GLY A 35 -10.46 30.66 18.30
C GLY A 35 -10.37 29.14 18.07
N VAL A 36 -11.47 28.40 18.21
CA VAL A 36 -11.46 26.94 17.99
C VAL A 36 -11.20 26.64 16.53
N VAL A 37 -10.21 25.82 16.27
CA VAL A 37 -9.90 25.30 14.93
C VAL A 37 -10.93 24.22 14.59
N LEU A 38 -11.66 24.43 13.50
CA LEU A 38 -12.73 23.54 13.04
C LEU A 38 -12.26 22.52 12.04
N TYR A 39 -11.18 22.80 11.36
CA TYR A 39 -10.64 21.98 10.30
C TYR A 39 -9.17 22.30 10.09
N ASP A 40 -8.32 21.29 10.18
CA ASP A 40 -6.94 21.35 9.74
C ASP A 40 -6.89 21.13 8.22
N ALA A 41 -6.08 21.91 7.53
CA ALA A 41 -5.94 21.74 6.09
C ALA A 41 -5.41 20.36 5.76
N ASP A 42 -6.07 19.71 4.84
CA ASP A 42 -5.46 18.57 4.16
C ASP A 42 -4.21 19.08 3.45
N VAL A 43 -3.07 18.57 3.83
CA VAL A 43 -1.82 18.78 3.09
C VAL A 43 -2.08 18.38 1.64
N ASP A 44 -1.79 19.26 0.71
CA ASP A 44 -1.90 18.96 -0.71
C ASP A 44 -0.78 17.99 -1.09
N ASP A 45 -1.08 16.71 -1.06
CA ASP A 45 -0.18 15.63 -1.49
C ASP A 45 0.04 15.63 -3.03
N GLY A 46 -0.55 16.59 -3.73
CA GLY A 46 -0.41 16.74 -5.17
C GLY A 46 0.99 17.24 -5.55
N PRO A 47 1.43 16.97 -6.77
CA PRO A 47 2.71 17.52 -7.26
C PRO A 47 2.58 19.03 -7.48
N ASP A 48 3.56 19.80 -6.99
CA ASP A 48 3.68 21.26 -7.16
C ASP A 48 3.83 21.72 -8.62
N TRP A 49 3.95 20.78 -9.53
CA TRP A 49 4.24 21.01 -10.94
C TRP A 49 3.20 20.36 -11.86
N ARG A 50 2.97 21.01 -13.00
CA ARG A 50 2.08 20.49 -14.04
C ARG A 50 2.91 19.74 -15.09
N SER A 51 2.41 18.58 -15.53
CA SER A 51 2.93 17.83 -16.67
C SER A 51 1.83 17.67 -17.71
N PHE A 52 2.21 17.84 -18.96
CA PHE A 52 1.30 17.66 -20.10
C PHE A 52 1.53 16.32 -20.79
N ASP A 53 2.67 15.68 -20.51
CA ASP A 53 3.09 14.41 -21.08
C ASP A 53 3.63 13.45 -20.02
N VAL A 54 3.49 12.14 -20.25
CA VAL A 54 3.97 11.08 -19.36
C VAL A 54 5.48 11.17 -19.16
N ASN A 55 6.23 11.51 -20.19
CA ASN A 55 7.70 11.67 -20.10
C ASN A 55 8.09 12.84 -19.22
N GLN A 56 7.36 13.97 -19.30
CA GLN A 56 7.55 15.10 -18.41
C GLN A 56 7.17 14.76 -16.96
N TYR A 57 6.12 13.97 -16.78
CA TYR A 57 5.74 13.46 -15.45
C TYR A 57 6.87 12.63 -14.86
N MET A 58 7.38 11.65 -15.57
CA MET A 58 8.45 10.77 -15.11
C MET A 58 9.75 11.53 -14.81
N SER A 59 10.10 12.55 -15.60
CA SER A 59 11.33 13.33 -15.39
C SER A 59 11.23 14.30 -14.20
N ARG A 60 10.03 14.74 -13.83
CA ARG A 60 9.77 15.69 -12.74
C ARG A 60 9.37 15.02 -11.43
N ALA A 61 8.93 13.77 -11.48
CA ALA A 61 8.57 13.02 -10.29
C ALA A 61 9.79 12.82 -9.39
N ARG A 62 9.78 13.46 -8.21
CA ARG A 62 10.84 13.35 -7.20
C ARG A 62 10.79 12.05 -6.41
N ALA A 63 9.62 11.44 -6.34
CA ALA A 63 9.41 10.13 -5.73
C ALA A 63 8.60 9.29 -6.70
N THR A 64 9.17 8.21 -7.19
CA THR A 64 8.42 7.14 -7.81
C THR A 64 7.67 6.42 -6.70
N ILE A 65 6.38 6.68 -6.58
CA ILE A 65 5.51 5.78 -5.83
C ILE A 65 5.61 4.45 -6.55
N PRO A 66 6.10 3.37 -5.92
CA PRO A 66 6.06 2.06 -6.54
C PRO A 66 4.61 1.81 -6.94
N LEU A 67 4.35 1.82 -8.24
CA LEU A 67 3.07 1.41 -8.78
C LEU A 67 2.93 -0.07 -8.44
N ASP A 68 2.34 -0.34 -7.28
CA ASP A 68 1.92 -1.69 -6.95
C ASP A 68 0.83 -2.06 -7.98
N PRO A 69 1.17 -2.84 -9.03
CA PRO A 69 0.23 -3.16 -10.09
C PRO A 69 -1.01 -3.90 -9.57
N VAL A 70 -0.94 -4.42 -8.34
CA VAL A 70 -2.08 -5.00 -7.64
C VAL A 70 -3.02 -3.91 -7.12
N LYS A 71 -2.51 -2.72 -6.81
CA LYS A 71 -3.28 -1.62 -6.20
C LYS A 71 -3.65 -0.50 -7.18
N VAL A 72 -3.30 -0.58 -8.46
CA VAL A 72 -3.73 0.41 -9.46
C VAL A 72 -5.24 0.35 -9.61
N ASN A 73 -5.92 1.11 -8.81
CA ASN A 73 -7.37 1.27 -8.85
C ASN A 73 -7.69 2.57 -9.58
N THR A 74 -7.92 2.48 -10.89
CA THR A 74 -8.22 3.64 -11.76
C THR A 74 -9.45 4.42 -11.27
N PHE A 75 -10.36 3.76 -10.54
CA PHE A 75 -11.60 4.35 -10.03
C PHE A 75 -11.62 4.41 -8.50
N ARG A 76 -10.54 4.88 -7.88
CA ARG A 76 -10.40 4.89 -6.42
C ARG A 76 -11.41 5.82 -5.73
N LYS A 77 -11.67 7.00 -6.29
CA LYS A 77 -12.63 7.97 -5.75
C LYS A 77 -13.94 7.92 -6.53
N ILE A 78 -15.03 7.60 -5.87
CA ILE A 78 -16.37 7.62 -6.47
C ILE A 78 -16.84 9.07 -6.51
N GLY A 79 -17.31 9.53 -7.67
CA GLY A 79 -17.92 10.84 -7.84
C GLY A 79 -16.98 11.97 -8.23
N ARG A 80 -15.67 11.69 -8.37
CA ARG A 80 -14.70 12.67 -8.88
C ARG A 80 -13.86 12.05 -9.99
N ASP A 81 -13.49 12.86 -10.98
CA ASP A 81 -12.57 12.48 -12.05
C ASP A 81 -11.10 12.49 -11.55
N GLY A 82 -10.15 12.08 -12.40
CA GLY A 82 -8.72 12.10 -12.08
C GLY A 82 -8.15 13.51 -11.83
N ARG A 83 -8.90 14.56 -12.20
CA ARG A 83 -8.55 15.97 -11.98
C ARG A 83 -9.23 16.55 -10.74
N GLY A 84 -10.01 15.74 -10.00
CA GLY A 84 -10.71 16.16 -8.80
C GLY A 84 -12.09 16.80 -9.02
N ASN A 85 -12.56 16.99 -10.29
CA ASN A 85 -13.85 17.57 -10.59
C ASN A 85 -14.98 16.59 -10.27
N LYS A 86 -16.12 17.10 -9.85
CA LYS A 86 -17.32 16.28 -9.64
C LYS A 86 -17.81 15.71 -10.98
N ILE A 87 -18.09 14.43 -11.01
CA ILE A 87 -18.65 13.75 -12.18
C ILE A 87 -20.14 14.07 -12.27
N HIS A 88 -20.60 14.39 -13.48
CA HIS A 88 -22.02 14.64 -13.72
C HIS A 88 -22.88 13.42 -13.33
N PRO A 89 -24.05 13.62 -12.69
CA PRO A 89 -24.90 12.51 -12.22
C PRO A 89 -25.25 11.48 -13.30
N SER A 90 -25.45 11.90 -14.56
CA SER A 90 -25.72 10.99 -15.69
C SER A 90 -24.57 9.99 -15.95
N ASN A 91 -23.33 10.37 -15.67
CA ASN A 91 -22.14 9.53 -15.88
C ASN A 91 -21.80 8.67 -14.66
N MET A 92 -22.44 8.90 -13.53
CA MET A 92 -22.20 8.16 -12.29
C MET A 92 -22.51 6.66 -12.47
N HIS A 93 -23.61 6.34 -13.14
CA HIS A 93 -23.99 4.95 -13.40
C HIS A 93 -22.93 4.23 -14.26
N LEU A 94 -22.45 4.88 -15.31
CA LEU A 94 -21.37 4.37 -16.15
C LEU A 94 -20.08 4.13 -15.37
N MET A 95 -19.73 5.07 -14.52
CA MET A 95 -18.56 4.96 -13.62
C MET A 95 -18.67 3.75 -12.68
N LEU A 96 -19.82 3.55 -12.07
CA LEU A 96 -20.07 2.39 -11.20
C LEU A 96 -20.02 1.07 -11.98
N GLN A 97 -20.55 1.06 -13.21
CA GLN A 97 -20.50 -0.09 -14.09
C GLN A 97 -19.06 -0.43 -14.48
N LEU A 98 -18.27 0.58 -14.90
CA LEU A 98 -16.85 0.40 -15.24
C LEU A 98 -16.05 -0.12 -14.03
N ARG A 99 -16.32 0.41 -12.84
CA ARG A 99 -15.70 -0.08 -11.60
C ARG A 99 -16.05 -1.55 -11.34
N ARG A 100 -17.30 -1.95 -11.51
CA ARG A 100 -17.72 -3.36 -11.36
C ARG A 100 -17.02 -4.26 -12.38
N LEU A 101 -16.93 -3.83 -13.63
CA LEU A 101 -16.24 -4.56 -14.68
C LEU A 101 -14.73 -4.68 -14.38
N GLN A 102 -14.10 -3.60 -13.93
CA GLN A 102 -12.69 -3.61 -13.53
C GLN A 102 -12.44 -4.56 -12.34
N THR A 103 -13.33 -4.55 -11.34
CA THR A 103 -13.24 -5.48 -10.22
C THR A 103 -13.41 -6.92 -10.69
N ARG A 104 -14.38 -7.18 -11.57
CA ARG A 104 -14.57 -8.52 -12.13
C ARG A 104 -13.36 -8.99 -12.93
N SER A 105 -12.81 -8.15 -13.81
CA SER A 105 -11.64 -8.53 -14.63
C SER A 105 -10.40 -8.83 -13.78
N ARG A 106 -10.21 -8.09 -12.68
CA ARG A 106 -9.10 -8.33 -11.74
C ARG A 106 -9.24 -9.62 -10.95
N PHE A 107 -10.46 -9.99 -10.59
CA PHE A 107 -10.74 -11.16 -9.75
C PHE A 107 -11.32 -12.34 -10.53
N SER A 108 -11.45 -12.25 -11.87
CA SER A 108 -11.93 -13.36 -12.68
C SER A 108 -10.91 -14.49 -12.73
N ASP A 109 -9.62 -14.15 -12.75
CA ASP A 109 -8.56 -15.13 -12.74
C ASP A 109 -8.26 -15.62 -11.32
N GLY A 110 -8.14 -16.94 -11.16
CA GLY A 110 -7.70 -17.56 -9.91
C GLY A 110 -6.34 -17.02 -9.43
N LYS A 111 -5.44 -16.69 -10.38
CA LYS A 111 -4.13 -16.07 -10.09
C LYS A 111 -4.28 -14.68 -9.48
N GLY A 112 -5.20 -13.84 -9.99
CA GLY A 112 -5.43 -12.50 -9.45
C GLY A 112 -5.97 -12.51 -8.02
N ARG A 113 -6.90 -13.42 -7.71
CA ARG A 113 -7.44 -13.61 -6.34
C ARG A 113 -6.34 -14.09 -5.37
N ASN A 114 -5.57 -15.07 -5.81
CA ASN A 114 -4.45 -15.61 -5.06
C ASN A 114 -3.41 -14.51 -4.72
N LEU A 115 -3.01 -13.72 -5.72
CA LEU A 115 -2.06 -12.63 -5.53
C LEU A 115 -2.59 -11.55 -4.57
N SER A 116 -3.86 -11.18 -4.67
CA SER A 116 -4.49 -10.22 -3.76
C SER A 116 -4.51 -10.73 -2.31
N GLN A 117 -4.81 -12.02 -2.12
CA GLN A 117 -4.80 -12.65 -0.81
C GLN A 117 -3.38 -12.72 -0.24
N ALA A 118 -2.40 -13.11 -1.04
CA ALA A 118 -1.01 -13.15 -0.65
C ALA A 118 -0.45 -11.76 -0.28
N SER A 119 -0.77 -10.72 -1.06
CA SER A 119 -0.39 -9.34 -0.74
C SER A 119 -0.94 -8.89 0.62
N SER A 120 -2.19 -9.23 0.93
CA SER A 120 -2.79 -8.93 2.25
C SER A 120 -2.06 -9.66 3.38
N VAL A 121 -1.69 -10.93 3.17
CA VAL A 121 -0.89 -11.71 4.12
C VAL A 121 0.49 -11.08 4.32
N LEU A 122 1.18 -10.73 3.23
CA LEU A 122 2.50 -10.09 3.29
C LEU A 122 2.46 -8.73 3.99
N GLU A 123 1.42 -7.93 3.79
CA GLU A 123 1.23 -6.65 4.47
C GLU A 123 1.04 -6.85 5.98
N ARG A 124 0.19 -7.80 6.38
CA ARG A 124 -0.01 -8.17 7.78
C ARG A 124 1.27 -8.65 8.44
N LEU A 125 2.03 -9.53 7.79
CA LEU A 125 3.28 -10.07 8.30
C LEU A 125 4.37 -9.02 8.39
N SER A 126 4.53 -8.17 7.38
CA SER A 126 5.51 -7.09 7.38
C SER A 126 5.25 -6.09 8.50
N SER A 127 3.98 -5.78 8.78
CA SER A 127 3.58 -4.91 9.88
C SER A 127 3.88 -5.53 11.25
N ARG A 128 3.58 -6.82 11.45
CA ARG A 128 3.86 -7.54 12.71
C ARG A 128 5.36 -7.69 12.99
N LEU A 129 6.14 -7.91 11.94
CA LEU A 129 7.59 -8.07 12.03
C LEU A 129 8.35 -6.73 11.94
N HIS A 130 7.65 -5.61 11.83
CA HIS A 130 8.22 -4.28 11.66
C HIS A 130 9.26 -4.23 10.53
N LEU A 131 8.89 -4.73 9.35
CA LEU A 131 9.74 -4.76 8.17
C LEU A 131 9.51 -3.51 7.30
N SER A 132 10.56 -3.09 6.60
CA SER A 132 10.47 -1.97 5.66
C SER A 132 9.59 -2.30 4.43
N SER A 133 9.10 -1.26 3.75
CA SER A 133 8.36 -1.41 2.49
C SER A 133 9.16 -2.12 1.41
N ILE A 134 10.49 -1.92 1.39
CA ILE A 134 11.40 -2.56 0.44
C ILE A 134 11.35 -4.09 0.55
N VAL A 135 11.44 -4.62 1.78
CA VAL A 135 11.35 -6.08 2.02
C VAL A 135 10.01 -6.63 1.57
N ARG A 136 8.92 -5.89 1.83
CA ARG A 136 7.57 -6.28 1.41
C ARG A 136 7.43 -6.31 -0.11
N GLU A 137 7.99 -5.33 -0.79
CA GLU A 137 7.95 -5.27 -2.25
C GLU A 137 8.74 -6.40 -2.90
N GLU A 138 9.93 -6.69 -2.40
CA GLU A 138 10.74 -7.85 -2.83
C GLU A 138 9.98 -9.15 -2.61
N ALA A 139 9.35 -9.33 -1.44
CA ALA A 139 8.53 -10.50 -1.16
C ALA A 139 7.34 -10.64 -2.13
N ASN A 140 6.66 -9.52 -2.46
CA ASN A 140 5.58 -9.49 -3.44
C ASN A 140 6.07 -9.86 -4.85
N GLN A 141 7.25 -9.38 -5.26
CA GLN A 141 7.82 -9.72 -6.56
C GLN A 141 8.18 -11.20 -6.66
N MET A 142 8.80 -11.76 -5.59
CA MET A 142 9.09 -13.19 -5.52
C MET A 142 7.81 -14.02 -5.58
N TYR A 143 6.77 -13.61 -4.87
CA TYR A 143 5.49 -14.32 -4.88
C TYR A 143 4.84 -14.29 -6.27
N ARG A 144 4.92 -13.18 -7.01
CA ARG A 144 4.45 -13.11 -8.41
C ARG A 144 5.18 -14.09 -9.31
N LYS A 145 6.52 -14.11 -9.22
CA LYS A 145 7.33 -15.08 -9.98
C LYS A 145 6.97 -16.52 -9.63
N ALA A 146 6.72 -16.81 -8.35
CA ALA A 146 6.27 -18.12 -7.90
C ALA A 146 4.87 -18.47 -8.44
N LEU A 147 3.97 -17.50 -8.53
CA LEU A 147 2.63 -17.66 -9.09
C LEU A 147 2.65 -17.90 -10.60
N GLU A 148 3.52 -17.21 -11.33
CA GLU A 148 3.71 -17.40 -12.78
C GLU A 148 4.19 -18.79 -13.10
N ARG A 149 5.08 -19.35 -12.26
CA ARG A 149 5.59 -20.73 -12.37
C ARG A 149 4.69 -21.80 -11.75
N ASP A 150 3.45 -21.42 -11.35
CA ASP A 150 2.45 -22.31 -10.74
C ASP A 150 2.94 -23.07 -9.48
N LEU A 151 3.94 -22.54 -8.75
CA LEU A 151 4.52 -23.18 -7.55
C LEU A 151 3.56 -23.24 -6.36
N ILE A 152 2.48 -22.46 -6.40
CA ILE A 152 1.51 -22.34 -5.32
C ILE A 152 0.47 -23.45 -5.36
N ARG A 153 0.32 -24.10 -6.49
CA ARG A 153 -0.71 -25.13 -6.67
C ARG A 153 -0.55 -26.27 -5.66
N GLY A 154 -1.63 -26.55 -4.91
CA GLY A 154 -1.64 -27.61 -3.89
C GLY A 154 -0.91 -27.25 -2.59
N ARG A 155 -0.56 -25.96 -2.38
CA ARG A 155 0.11 -25.49 -1.16
C ARG A 155 -0.65 -24.33 -0.52
N SER A 156 -0.40 -24.10 0.76
CA SER A 156 -0.96 -22.97 1.49
C SER A 156 -0.40 -21.64 0.96
N ILE A 157 -1.28 -20.69 0.67
CA ILE A 157 -0.90 -19.32 0.27
C ILE A 157 -0.05 -18.68 1.36
N GLU A 158 -0.43 -18.88 2.63
CA GLU A 158 0.30 -18.32 3.77
C GLU A 158 1.71 -18.89 3.91
N ALA A 159 1.88 -20.20 3.65
CA ALA A 159 3.18 -20.84 3.70
C ALA A 159 4.14 -20.30 2.62
N ILE A 160 3.65 -20.16 1.38
CA ILE A 160 4.48 -19.63 0.29
C ILE A 160 4.73 -18.12 0.45
N ALA A 161 3.73 -17.36 0.89
CA ALA A 161 3.92 -15.93 1.18
C ALA A 161 4.94 -15.70 2.31
N GLY A 162 4.83 -16.47 3.39
CA GLY A 162 5.83 -16.43 4.47
C GLY A 162 7.23 -16.85 4.03
N ALA A 163 7.33 -17.86 3.15
CA ALA A 163 8.60 -18.28 2.56
C ALA A 163 9.23 -17.18 1.68
N CYS A 164 8.43 -16.51 0.84
CA CYS A 164 8.89 -15.36 0.06
C CYS A 164 9.34 -14.20 0.96
N LEU A 165 8.59 -13.93 2.05
CA LEU A 165 8.99 -12.89 3.00
C LEU A 165 10.31 -13.22 3.70
N TYR A 166 10.50 -14.49 4.12
CA TYR A 166 11.74 -14.94 4.69
C TYR A 166 12.92 -14.82 3.70
N ALA A 167 12.71 -15.19 2.44
CA ALA A 167 13.68 -15.02 1.36
C ALA A 167 14.04 -13.54 1.16
N ALA A 168 13.05 -12.66 1.09
CA ALA A 168 13.25 -11.23 0.96
C ALA A 168 14.03 -10.64 2.16
N CYS A 169 13.73 -11.05 3.38
CA CYS A 169 14.49 -10.65 4.57
C CYS A 169 15.97 -11.04 4.47
N ARG A 170 16.28 -12.19 3.92
CA ARG A 170 17.67 -12.62 3.71
C ARG A 170 18.37 -11.80 2.64
N MET A 171 17.71 -11.54 1.52
CA MET A 171 18.28 -10.75 0.41
C MET A 171 18.54 -9.29 0.83
N THR A 172 17.61 -8.69 1.56
CA THR A 172 17.73 -7.30 2.03
C THR A 172 18.59 -7.15 3.27
N SER A 173 19.24 -8.22 3.73
CA SER A 173 20.07 -8.21 4.94
C SER A 173 19.34 -7.73 6.21
N THR A 174 18.01 -7.93 6.27
CA THR A 174 17.21 -7.71 7.49
C THR A 174 16.96 -9.06 8.17
N PRO A 175 17.81 -9.50 9.09
CA PRO A 175 17.76 -10.86 9.59
C PRO A 175 16.47 -11.11 10.40
N ARG A 176 15.74 -12.16 10.00
CA ARG A 176 14.61 -12.74 10.73
C ARG A 176 14.81 -14.22 10.83
N THR A 177 14.41 -14.82 11.95
CA THR A 177 14.49 -16.28 12.10
C THR A 177 13.28 -16.93 11.45
N LEU A 178 13.48 -18.15 10.94
CA LEU A 178 12.38 -18.91 10.33
C LEU A 178 11.27 -19.20 11.33
N VAL A 179 11.62 -19.44 12.59
CA VAL A 179 10.66 -19.67 13.70
C VAL A 179 9.80 -18.43 13.91
N GLU A 180 10.40 -17.26 13.99
CA GLU A 180 9.69 -16.00 14.17
C GLU A 180 8.70 -15.70 13.03
N VAL A 181 9.10 -15.98 11.78
CA VAL A 181 8.19 -15.84 10.63
C VAL A 181 7.06 -16.86 10.72
N SER A 182 7.35 -18.11 11.11
CA SER A 182 6.34 -19.16 11.22
C SER A 182 5.29 -18.88 12.29
N GLU A 183 5.68 -18.36 13.45
CA GLU A 183 4.78 -17.95 14.53
C GLU A 183 3.80 -16.86 14.07
N ASN A 184 4.30 -15.88 13.31
CA ASN A 184 3.47 -14.80 12.79
C ASN A 184 2.59 -15.20 11.60
N CYS A 185 2.99 -16.23 10.84
CA CYS A 185 2.22 -16.80 9.72
C CYS A 185 1.16 -17.80 10.17
N SER A 186 1.16 -18.26 11.41
CA SER A 186 0.33 -19.38 11.89
C SER A 186 0.54 -20.67 11.06
N VAL A 187 1.75 -20.87 10.54
CA VAL A 187 2.14 -22.01 9.71
C VAL A 187 3.25 -22.80 10.43
N ALA A 188 3.23 -24.11 10.32
CA ALA A 188 4.26 -24.94 10.93
C ALA A 188 5.66 -24.63 10.36
N PRO A 189 6.71 -24.52 11.21
CA PRO A 189 8.07 -24.20 10.75
C PRO A 189 8.59 -25.13 9.66
N ARG A 190 8.20 -26.41 9.70
CA ARG A 190 8.57 -27.42 8.69
C ARG A 190 7.94 -27.12 7.33
N GLU A 191 6.70 -26.66 7.31
CA GLU A 191 5.99 -26.30 6.08
C GLU A 191 6.58 -25.03 5.47
N LEU A 192 6.86 -24.02 6.29
CA LEU A 192 7.53 -22.81 5.87
C LEU A 192 8.93 -23.10 5.27
N ALA A 193 9.70 -24.00 5.92
CA ALA A 193 11.01 -24.40 5.44
C ALA A 193 10.96 -25.16 4.10
N ARG A 194 9.91 -25.97 3.88
CA ARG A 194 9.67 -26.62 2.58
C ARG A 194 9.31 -25.58 1.52
N GLY A 195 8.43 -24.64 1.84
CA GLY A 195 8.07 -23.53 0.96
C GLY A 195 9.30 -22.69 0.57
N TYR A 196 10.15 -22.38 1.54
CA TYR A 196 11.37 -21.61 1.29
C TYR A 196 12.34 -22.35 0.35
N ARG A 197 12.61 -23.64 0.57
CA ARG A 197 13.48 -24.43 -0.32
C ARG A 197 12.92 -24.48 -1.73
N LEU A 198 11.62 -24.72 -1.88
CA LEU A 198 10.96 -24.71 -3.18
C LEU A 198 11.14 -23.37 -3.90
N VAL A 199 10.85 -22.26 -3.22
CA VAL A 199 10.98 -20.90 -3.80
C VAL A 199 12.43 -20.60 -4.16
N HIS A 200 13.37 -20.98 -3.30
CA HIS A 200 14.81 -20.82 -3.53
C HIS A 200 15.28 -21.57 -4.78
N ASP A 201 14.95 -22.86 -4.87
CA ASP A 201 15.43 -23.75 -5.93
C ASP A 201 14.79 -23.40 -7.29
N GLU A 202 13.48 -23.20 -7.31
CA GLU A 202 12.74 -22.92 -8.54
C GLU A 202 12.97 -21.50 -9.09
N LEU A 203 13.15 -20.51 -8.22
CA LEU A 203 13.45 -19.15 -8.67
C LEU A 203 14.94 -18.90 -8.89
N GLY A 204 15.82 -19.84 -8.50
CA GLY A 204 17.26 -19.70 -8.62
C GLY A 204 17.80 -18.51 -7.84
N LEU A 205 17.32 -18.31 -6.60
CA LEU A 205 17.69 -17.15 -5.80
C LEU A 205 19.12 -17.28 -5.28
N GLU A 206 19.97 -16.31 -5.61
CA GLU A 206 21.30 -16.20 -5.00
C GLU A 206 21.17 -15.58 -3.61
N MET A 207 21.31 -16.40 -2.59
CA MET A 207 21.18 -15.93 -1.21
C MET A 207 22.53 -15.51 -0.65
N PRO A 208 22.64 -14.26 -0.12
CA PRO A 208 23.85 -13.83 0.55
C PRO A 208 24.09 -14.65 1.82
N ASN A 209 25.36 -14.86 2.15
CA ASN A 209 25.73 -15.52 3.40
C ASN A 209 25.22 -14.71 4.59
N PRO A 210 24.59 -15.33 5.58
CA PRO A 210 24.11 -14.63 6.76
C PRO A 210 25.28 -14.02 7.55
N ASP A 211 25.26 -12.72 7.77
CA ASP A 211 26.21 -12.02 8.62
C ASP A 211 25.72 -12.04 10.09
N PRO A 212 26.41 -12.73 11.00
CA PRO A 212 26.02 -12.81 12.39
C PRO A 212 26.00 -11.43 13.08
N ARG A 213 26.87 -10.51 12.64
CA ARG A 213 26.97 -9.16 13.24
C ARG A 213 25.67 -8.37 13.12
N LYS A 214 24.92 -8.58 12.06
CA LYS A 214 23.61 -7.91 11.83
C LYS A 214 22.51 -8.45 12.75
N GLN A 215 22.69 -9.62 13.36
CA GLN A 215 21.74 -10.21 14.31
C GLN A 215 21.96 -9.76 15.74
N VAL A 216 23.20 -9.40 16.11
CA VAL A 216 23.59 -9.03 17.47
C VAL A 216 22.75 -7.89 18.07
N PRO A 217 22.51 -6.74 17.39
CA PRO A 217 21.73 -5.64 17.96
C PRO A 217 20.28 -6.02 18.29
N ARG A 218 19.75 -7.04 17.62
CA ARG A 218 18.38 -7.49 17.81
C ARG A 218 18.24 -8.46 18.98
N ILE A 219 19.22 -9.35 19.15
CA ILE A 219 19.25 -10.32 20.25
C ILE A 219 19.55 -9.59 21.55
N GLY A 220 20.43 -8.58 21.53
CA GLY A 220 20.80 -7.80 22.71
C GLY A 220 19.73 -6.81 23.21
N LYS A 221 18.62 -6.61 22.47
CA LYS A 221 17.48 -5.77 22.90
C LYS A 221 16.31 -6.58 23.49
N ARG A 222 16.44 -7.89 23.60
CA ARG A 222 15.54 -8.76 24.36
C ARG A 222 16.04 -8.92 25.78
#